data_1122967c160c60b33c4e8c7529169490
#
_entry.id   1122967c160c60b33c4e8c7529169490
#
_cell.length_a   1.000
_cell.length_b   1.000
_cell.length_c   1.000
_cell.angle_alpha   90.00
_cell.angle_beta   90.00
_cell.angle_gamma   90.00
#
_symmetry.space_group_name_H-M   'P 1'
#
loop_
_entity.id
_entity.type
_entity.pdbx_description
1 polymer ?
#
loop_
_entity_poly.entity_id
_entity_poly.type
_entity_poly.pdbx_seq_one_letter_code
_entity_poly.pdbx_strand_id
1 'polypeptide(L)'
;TACLTDENGLLSWLWSLLFGKRDDDSSTPAPAPVYSGWRTVDGKTYYYDQYTNQPVTGIQSIDNKLYYFDANGVQQDATFGIDVSKYQSNINWEQVKTAGVKFVIIRIGYRGYGSGALVLDPMFEQHFTNARNAGLKVGVYFFSQAVNENEAREEAQGCAYVLNGRKLDYPIYFDTEASGGKNGRADGLGVEDRTKCAIAFCEEVKAQGYQPGVYASTLWFRKRIDLNRLKSYSIWNAHYNVAGSPIACDMWQGTCTARIPGYGGQLDVHISYVGCG
;
A
#
# COMPACT_ATOMS: atom_id res chain seq x y z
N THR A 1 63.09 6.89 20.93
CA THR A 1 63.77 6.26 22.06
C THR A 1 63.20 4.88 22.33
N ALA A 2 64.09 3.87 22.27
CA ALA A 2 63.94 2.48 22.71
C ALA A 2 63.02 1.56 21.97
N CYS A 3 63.62 0.91 21.03
CA CYS A 3 63.39 -0.45 20.56
C CYS A 3 63.31 -1.42 21.76
N LEU A 4 62.26 -2.20 21.87
CA LEU A 4 62.26 -3.43 22.65
C LEU A 4 61.97 -4.56 21.65
N THR A 5 62.98 -5.33 21.46
CA THR A 5 63.09 -6.54 20.67
C THR A 5 62.34 -7.68 21.31
N ASP A 6 61.67 -8.39 20.44
CA ASP A 6 60.98 -9.66 20.48
C ASP A 6 61.62 -10.71 21.44
N GLU A 7 60.90 -10.99 22.54
CA GLU A 7 61.15 -12.17 23.39
C GLU A 7 60.06 -13.23 23.32
N ASN A 8 59.23 -13.18 22.30
CA ASN A 8 58.07 -14.10 22.22
C ASN A 8 58.38 -15.48 21.59
N GLY A 9 59.57 -15.67 21.04
CA GLY A 9 59.94 -16.94 20.42
C GLY A 9 60.16 -18.10 21.43
N LEU A 10 60.67 -17.80 22.61
CA LEU A 10 60.97 -18.84 23.59
C LEU A 10 59.77 -19.34 24.37
N LEU A 11 58.82 -18.47 24.66
CA LEU A 11 57.60 -18.79 25.39
C LEU A 11 56.59 -19.58 24.53
N SER A 12 56.54 -19.31 23.24
CA SER A 12 55.64 -20.04 22.31
C SER A 12 56.15 -21.48 22.09
N TRP A 13 57.46 -21.68 22.05
CA TRP A 13 58.08 -23.01 21.93
C TRP A 13 57.92 -23.84 23.22
N LEU A 14 58.07 -23.23 24.40
CA LEU A 14 57.83 -23.88 25.70
C LEU A 14 56.34 -24.26 25.89
N TRP A 15 55.40 -23.42 25.41
CA TRP A 15 53.97 -23.71 25.47
C TRP A 15 53.57 -24.89 24.58
N SER A 16 54.14 -24.99 23.37
CA SER A 16 53.87 -26.11 22.46
C SER A 16 54.43 -27.45 22.96
N LEU A 17 55.53 -27.39 23.78
CA LEU A 17 56.12 -28.59 24.38
C LEU A 17 55.38 -29.10 25.61
N LEU A 18 54.73 -28.19 26.36
CA LEU A 18 54.06 -28.54 27.62
C LEU A 18 52.57 -28.87 27.46
N PHE A 19 51.91 -28.33 26.41
CA PHE A 19 50.45 -28.43 26.27
C PHE A 19 49.96 -29.09 24.99
N GLY A 20 50.83 -29.68 24.20
CA GLY A 20 50.47 -30.37 22.96
C GLY A 20 50.05 -29.41 21.84
N LYS A 21 50.14 -29.86 20.62
CA LYS A 21 49.59 -29.17 19.44
C LYS A 21 48.13 -28.87 19.69
N ARG A 22 47.73 -27.58 19.71
CA ARG A 22 46.35 -27.24 19.42
C ARG A 22 46.12 -27.64 17.98
N ASP A 23 45.24 -28.57 17.76
CA ASP A 23 44.62 -28.75 16.42
C ASP A 23 43.98 -27.40 16.12
N ASP A 24 44.54 -26.70 15.14
CA ASP A 24 43.98 -25.50 14.56
C ASP A 24 42.77 -25.93 13.72
N ASP A 25 41.70 -26.30 14.39
CA ASP A 25 40.36 -26.41 13.77
C ASP A 25 39.76 -25.00 13.67
N SER A 26 40.51 -24.10 13.01
CA SER A 26 40.01 -22.83 12.55
C SER A 26 39.29 -23.07 11.21
N SER A 27 38.25 -23.90 11.21
CA SER A 27 37.24 -23.85 10.17
C SER A 27 36.49 -22.55 10.38
N THR A 28 37.03 -21.45 9.84
CA THR A 28 36.22 -20.25 9.59
C THR A 28 35.00 -20.74 8.82
N PRO A 29 33.77 -20.57 9.33
CA PRO A 29 32.59 -20.96 8.58
C PRO A 29 32.69 -20.34 7.21
N ALA A 30 32.49 -21.16 6.17
CA ALA A 30 32.45 -20.63 4.82
C ALA A 30 31.47 -19.44 4.79
N PRO A 31 31.83 -18.33 4.15
CA PRO A 31 30.94 -17.18 4.08
C PRO A 31 29.60 -17.63 3.56
N ALA A 32 28.53 -17.17 4.23
CA ALA A 32 27.17 -17.51 3.85
C ALA A 32 26.98 -17.21 2.34
N PRO A 33 26.33 -18.09 1.59
CA PRO A 33 26.15 -17.89 0.16
C PRO A 33 25.39 -16.59 -0.11
N VAL A 34 25.92 -15.77 -1.01
CA VAL A 34 25.31 -14.51 -1.44
C VAL A 34 24.26 -14.84 -2.49
N TYR A 35 23.01 -14.48 -2.24
CA TYR A 35 21.91 -14.66 -3.15
C TYR A 35 21.45 -13.32 -3.72
N SER A 36 21.09 -13.30 -4.99
CA SER A 36 20.51 -12.16 -5.68
C SER A 36 19.51 -12.64 -6.74
N GLY A 37 18.37 -11.96 -6.86
CA GLY A 37 17.33 -12.30 -7.82
C GLY A 37 16.43 -13.48 -7.40
N TRP A 38 15.80 -14.08 -8.37
CA TRP A 38 14.82 -15.16 -8.18
C TRP A 38 15.46 -16.46 -7.67
N ARG A 39 14.81 -17.08 -6.71
CA ARG A 39 15.22 -18.40 -6.18
C ARG A 39 14.01 -19.21 -5.72
N THR A 40 13.99 -20.49 -6.05
CA THR A 40 13.01 -21.45 -5.53
C THR A 40 13.70 -22.44 -4.59
N VAL A 41 13.16 -22.59 -3.38
CA VAL A 41 13.64 -23.52 -2.35
C VAL A 41 12.43 -24.23 -1.78
N ASP A 42 12.44 -25.56 -1.78
CA ASP A 42 11.35 -26.40 -1.26
C ASP A 42 9.96 -26.01 -1.82
N GLY A 43 9.92 -25.72 -3.13
CA GLY A 43 8.68 -25.33 -3.81
C GLY A 43 8.19 -23.91 -3.52
N LYS A 44 8.91 -23.11 -2.72
CA LYS A 44 8.61 -21.72 -2.42
C LYS A 44 9.52 -20.80 -3.22
N THR A 45 8.95 -19.75 -3.81
CA THR A 45 9.68 -18.77 -4.63
C THR A 45 9.94 -17.51 -3.83
N TYR A 46 11.16 -17.01 -3.94
CA TYR A 46 11.70 -15.82 -3.29
C TYR A 46 12.37 -14.91 -4.31
N TYR A 47 12.48 -13.63 -4.00
CA TYR A 47 13.36 -12.70 -4.70
C TYR A 47 14.33 -12.07 -3.70
N TYR A 48 15.62 -12.22 -3.93
CA TYR A 48 16.67 -11.70 -3.04
C TYR A 48 17.16 -10.35 -3.55
N ASP A 49 17.14 -9.36 -2.67
CA ASP A 49 17.69 -8.04 -2.95
C ASP A 49 19.22 -8.13 -3.07
N GLN A 50 19.77 -7.53 -4.12
CA GLN A 50 21.20 -7.64 -4.45
C GLN A 50 22.14 -6.92 -3.48
N TYR A 51 21.63 -5.97 -2.70
CA TYR A 51 22.42 -5.17 -1.77
C TYR A 51 22.39 -5.74 -0.36
N THR A 52 21.23 -6.20 0.07
CA THR A 52 21.04 -6.74 1.43
C THR A 52 21.22 -8.25 1.50
N ASN A 53 21.14 -8.96 0.36
CA ASN A 53 21.12 -10.42 0.26
C ASN A 53 20.02 -11.07 1.10
N GLN A 54 18.94 -10.35 1.33
CA GLN A 54 17.76 -10.82 2.04
C GLN A 54 16.58 -10.97 1.07
N PRO A 55 15.65 -11.89 1.34
CA PRO A 55 14.42 -11.97 0.57
C PRO A 55 13.59 -10.70 0.77
N VAL A 56 13.06 -10.15 -0.31
CA VAL A 56 12.15 -9.01 -0.25
C VAL A 56 10.80 -9.43 0.32
N THR A 57 10.07 -8.46 0.88
CA THR A 57 8.71 -8.65 1.43
C THR A 57 7.77 -7.57 0.93
N GLY A 58 6.45 -7.77 1.07
CA GLY A 58 5.45 -6.82 0.64
C GLY A 58 5.28 -6.76 -0.87
N ILE A 59 4.72 -5.63 -1.35
CA ILE A 59 4.51 -5.40 -2.78
C ILE A 59 5.81 -4.92 -3.42
N GLN A 60 6.21 -5.59 -4.49
CA GLN A 60 7.44 -5.29 -5.24
C GLN A 60 7.14 -5.11 -6.72
N SER A 61 7.87 -4.20 -7.36
CA SER A 61 7.91 -4.07 -8.82
C SER A 61 9.25 -4.62 -9.32
N ILE A 62 9.22 -5.77 -9.97
CA ILE A 62 10.41 -6.48 -10.47
C ILE A 62 10.20 -6.76 -11.95
N ASP A 63 11.17 -6.41 -12.79
CA ASP A 63 11.13 -6.64 -14.23
C ASP A 63 9.81 -6.16 -14.89
N ASN A 64 9.36 -4.95 -14.49
CA ASN A 64 8.14 -4.31 -14.99
C ASN A 64 6.82 -5.02 -14.61
N LYS A 65 6.83 -5.89 -13.58
CA LYS A 65 5.64 -6.59 -13.07
C LYS A 65 5.52 -6.43 -11.57
N LEU A 66 4.29 -6.48 -11.09
CA LEU A 66 3.97 -6.48 -9.66
C LEU A 66 4.00 -7.90 -9.09
N TYR A 67 4.60 -8.02 -7.93
CA TYR A 67 4.66 -9.25 -7.14
C TYR A 67 4.36 -8.94 -5.68
N TYR A 68 3.85 -9.94 -4.98
CA TYR A 68 3.65 -9.89 -3.54
C TYR A 68 4.42 -10.99 -2.85
N PHE A 69 5.14 -10.63 -1.79
CA PHE A 69 5.88 -11.55 -0.93
C PHE A 69 5.40 -11.40 0.51
N ASP A 70 5.09 -12.51 1.16
CA ASP A 70 4.65 -12.51 2.56
C ASP A 70 5.77 -12.11 3.54
N ALA A 71 5.49 -12.16 4.84
CA ALA A 71 6.44 -11.79 5.88
C ALA A 71 7.69 -12.72 5.94
N ASN A 72 7.60 -13.91 5.34
CA ASN A 72 8.73 -14.84 5.21
C ASN A 72 9.48 -14.67 3.88
N GLY A 73 9.09 -13.71 3.05
CA GLY A 73 9.64 -13.47 1.72
C GLY A 73 9.17 -14.47 0.66
N VAL A 74 8.12 -15.25 0.95
CA VAL A 74 7.57 -16.21 -0.01
C VAL A 74 6.60 -15.50 -0.94
N GLN A 75 6.80 -15.64 -2.26
CA GLN A 75 5.88 -15.12 -3.26
C GLN A 75 4.49 -15.71 -3.08
N GLN A 76 3.47 -14.86 -3.12
CA GLN A 76 2.06 -15.22 -3.02
C GLN A 76 1.29 -14.65 -4.21
N ASP A 77 0.18 -15.30 -4.55
CA ASP A 77 -0.76 -14.75 -5.50
C ASP A 77 -1.49 -13.55 -4.89
N ALA A 78 -1.70 -12.52 -5.69
CA ALA A 78 -2.40 -11.31 -5.26
C ALA A 78 -3.18 -10.66 -6.41
N THR A 79 -4.29 -10.01 -6.08
CA THR A 79 -5.05 -9.18 -7.01
C THR A 79 -4.61 -7.74 -6.84
N PHE A 80 -3.78 -7.24 -7.76
CA PHE A 80 -3.23 -5.89 -7.71
C PHE A 80 -4.17 -4.85 -8.31
N GLY A 81 -4.22 -3.69 -7.67
CA GLY A 81 -4.85 -2.48 -8.15
C GLY A 81 -3.98 -1.26 -7.92
N ILE A 82 -4.41 -0.13 -8.49
CA ILE A 82 -3.82 1.19 -8.27
C ILE A 82 -4.91 2.17 -7.90
N ASP A 83 -4.57 3.29 -7.27
CA ASP A 83 -5.45 4.45 -7.25
C ASP A 83 -4.87 5.61 -8.04
N VAL A 84 -5.76 6.44 -8.57
CA VAL A 84 -5.40 7.57 -9.44
C VAL A 84 -6.34 8.75 -9.25
N SER A 85 -5.82 9.93 -9.57
CA SER A 85 -6.53 11.19 -9.54
C SER A 85 -5.98 12.14 -10.61
N LYS A 86 -6.32 13.40 -10.53
CA LYS A 86 -5.76 14.44 -11.40
C LYS A 86 -4.22 14.51 -11.38
N TYR A 87 -3.59 13.94 -10.37
CA TYR A 87 -2.12 13.97 -10.24
C TYR A 87 -1.43 12.91 -11.11
N GLN A 88 -2.15 11.88 -11.56
CA GLN A 88 -1.66 10.85 -12.44
C GLN A 88 -2.22 11.06 -13.86
N SER A 89 -1.71 12.05 -14.59
CA SER A 89 -2.05 12.28 -16.00
C SER A 89 -1.28 11.33 -16.93
N ASN A 90 -1.78 11.15 -18.15
CA ASN A 90 -1.10 10.43 -19.24
C ASN A 90 -0.75 8.97 -18.93
N ILE A 91 -1.70 8.22 -18.37
CA ILE A 91 -1.55 6.79 -18.10
C ILE A 91 -1.79 5.98 -19.39
N ASN A 92 -0.86 5.09 -19.72
CA ASN A 92 -1.07 4.02 -20.69
C ASN A 92 -1.66 2.80 -19.98
N TRP A 93 -2.98 2.67 -20.03
CA TRP A 93 -3.72 1.65 -19.29
C TRP A 93 -3.41 0.23 -19.72
N GLU A 94 -3.09 -0.01 -21.00
CA GLU A 94 -2.69 -1.33 -21.49
C GLU A 94 -1.35 -1.76 -20.87
N GLN A 95 -0.38 -0.85 -20.78
CA GLN A 95 0.90 -1.14 -20.14
C GLN A 95 0.74 -1.37 -18.63
N VAL A 96 -0.08 -0.57 -17.95
CA VAL A 96 -0.42 -0.76 -16.53
C VAL A 96 -1.01 -2.14 -16.31
N LYS A 97 -1.93 -2.57 -17.16
CA LYS A 97 -2.53 -3.91 -17.11
C LYS A 97 -1.50 -5.01 -17.32
N THR A 98 -0.54 -4.85 -18.24
CA THR A 98 0.54 -5.84 -18.47
C THR A 98 1.48 -5.99 -17.28
N ALA A 99 1.59 -4.96 -16.43
CA ALA A 99 2.34 -5.02 -15.18
C ALA A 99 1.66 -5.88 -14.09
N GLY A 100 0.42 -6.32 -14.32
CA GLY A 100 -0.34 -7.18 -13.41
C GLY A 100 -1.51 -6.50 -12.72
N VAL A 101 -1.76 -5.21 -12.98
CA VAL A 101 -2.91 -4.46 -12.41
C VAL A 101 -4.22 -5.01 -12.96
N LYS A 102 -5.18 -5.27 -12.08
CA LYS A 102 -6.52 -5.82 -12.41
C LYS A 102 -7.65 -4.83 -12.15
N PHE A 103 -7.43 -3.86 -11.27
CA PHE A 103 -8.44 -2.86 -10.91
C PHE A 103 -7.83 -1.50 -10.63
N VAL A 104 -8.68 -0.49 -10.62
CA VAL A 104 -8.31 0.88 -10.27
C VAL A 104 -9.40 1.52 -9.39
N ILE A 105 -8.97 2.29 -8.39
CA ILE A 105 -9.83 3.14 -7.58
C ILE A 105 -9.58 4.59 -8.00
N ILE A 106 -10.56 5.25 -8.59
CA ILE A 106 -10.40 6.56 -9.23
C ILE A 106 -11.00 7.63 -8.32
N ARG A 107 -10.25 8.71 -8.06
CA ARG A 107 -10.84 9.85 -7.36
C ARG A 107 -11.96 10.47 -8.20
N ILE A 108 -13.18 10.41 -7.68
CA ILE A 108 -14.33 11.03 -8.33
C ILE A 108 -14.39 12.54 -8.04
N GLY A 109 -13.99 12.94 -6.83
CA GLY A 109 -13.99 14.33 -6.43
C GLY A 109 -13.45 14.53 -5.03
N TYR A 110 -13.58 15.74 -4.54
CA TYR A 110 -13.16 16.13 -3.19
C TYR A 110 -13.98 17.32 -2.69
N ARG A 111 -14.06 17.48 -1.38
CA ARG A 111 -14.55 18.72 -0.78
C ARG A 111 -13.38 19.69 -0.52
N GLY A 112 -13.52 20.93 -0.92
CA GLY A 112 -12.47 21.95 -0.77
C GLY A 112 -12.08 22.20 0.68
N TYR A 113 -10.80 22.24 0.97
CA TYR A 113 -10.23 22.39 2.33
C TYR A 113 -10.74 23.60 3.10
N GLY A 114 -10.90 24.74 2.43
CA GLY A 114 -11.38 25.99 3.03
C GLY A 114 -12.80 26.35 2.61
N SER A 115 -13.13 26.16 1.34
CA SER A 115 -14.44 26.56 0.79
C SER A 115 -15.58 25.64 1.20
N GLY A 116 -15.29 24.34 1.47
CA GLY A 116 -16.31 23.32 1.67
C GLY A 116 -17.12 22.96 0.42
N ALA A 117 -16.76 23.51 -0.75
CA ALA A 117 -17.45 23.19 -2.00
C ALA A 117 -17.08 21.80 -2.51
N LEU A 118 -18.04 21.12 -3.13
CA LEU A 118 -17.80 19.87 -3.84
C LEU A 118 -17.11 20.17 -5.18
N VAL A 119 -16.05 19.46 -5.48
CA VAL A 119 -15.27 19.63 -6.70
C VAL A 119 -15.08 18.28 -7.38
N LEU A 120 -15.49 18.17 -8.65
CA LEU A 120 -15.22 17.01 -9.48
C LEU A 120 -13.71 16.92 -9.78
N ASP A 121 -13.13 15.73 -9.71
CA ASP A 121 -11.77 15.53 -10.18
C ASP A 121 -11.71 15.71 -11.72
N PRO A 122 -10.90 16.63 -12.24
CA PRO A 122 -10.90 16.95 -13.67
C PRO A 122 -10.46 15.78 -14.57
N MET A 123 -9.79 14.75 -14.01
CA MET A 123 -9.37 13.57 -14.75
C MET A 123 -10.31 12.38 -14.58
N PHE A 124 -11.36 12.51 -13.75
CA PHE A 124 -12.25 11.39 -13.44
C PHE A 124 -12.82 10.72 -14.69
N GLU A 125 -13.46 11.47 -15.57
CA GLU A 125 -14.12 10.92 -16.77
C GLU A 125 -13.12 10.22 -17.71
N GLN A 126 -11.95 10.82 -17.88
CA GLN A 126 -10.91 10.23 -18.72
C GLN A 126 -10.37 8.95 -18.12
N HIS A 127 -10.06 8.92 -16.83
CA HIS A 127 -9.59 7.72 -16.14
C HIS A 127 -10.64 6.62 -16.15
N PHE A 128 -11.88 6.96 -15.83
CA PHE A 128 -12.98 6.00 -15.83
C PHE A 128 -13.17 5.33 -17.19
N THR A 129 -13.26 6.13 -18.26
CA THR A 129 -13.46 5.64 -19.62
C THR A 129 -12.29 4.77 -20.07
N ASN A 130 -11.05 5.26 -19.87
CA ASN A 130 -9.86 4.58 -20.37
C ASN A 130 -9.57 3.28 -19.60
N ALA A 131 -9.75 3.27 -18.28
CA ALA A 131 -9.60 2.06 -17.47
C ALA A 131 -10.62 0.98 -17.86
N ARG A 132 -11.89 1.38 -18.07
CA ARG A 132 -12.94 0.47 -18.56
C ARG A 132 -12.63 -0.08 -19.95
N ASN A 133 -12.17 0.75 -20.87
CA ASN A 133 -11.80 0.33 -22.22
C ASN A 133 -10.62 -0.67 -22.21
N ALA A 134 -9.67 -0.52 -21.28
CA ALA A 134 -8.60 -1.48 -21.06
C ALA A 134 -9.08 -2.77 -20.36
N GLY A 135 -10.34 -2.84 -19.94
CA GLY A 135 -10.93 -4.00 -19.26
C GLY A 135 -10.52 -4.13 -17.80
N LEU A 136 -10.11 -3.03 -17.15
CA LEU A 136 -9.88 -3.00 -15.72
C LEU A 136 -11.20 -2.89 -14.95
N LYS A 137 -11.26 -3.51 -13.78
CA LYS A 137 -12.35 -3.29 -12.82
C LYS A 137 -12.19 -1.94 -12.15
N VAL A 138 -13.31 -1.27 -11.83
CA VAL A 138 -13.30 0.12 -11.35
C VAL A 138 -14.08 0.27 -10.06
N GLY A 139 -13.47 0.96 -9.09
CA GLY A 139 -14.09 1.61 -7.96
C GLY A 139 -13.78 3.09 -7.94
N VAL A 140 -14.33 3.82 -6.98
CA VAL A 140 -14.07 5.25 -6.85
C VAL A 140 -13.84 5.64 -5.40
N TYR A 141 -13.18 6.79 -5.18
CA TYR A 141 -13.07 7.40 -3.87
C TYR A 141 -13.37 8.90 -3.91
N PHE A 142 -13.89 9.42 -2.81
CA PHE A 142 -14.12 10.83 -2.61
C PHE A 142 -13.27 11.32 -1.45
N PHE A 143 -12.39 12.28 -1.69
CA PHE A 143 -11.57 12.89 -0.65
C PHE A 143 -12.42 13.82 0.20
N SER A 144 -12.79 13.34 1.38
CA SER A 144 -13.75 14.02 2.24
C SER A 144 -13.11 15.10 3.09
N GLN A 145 -13.81 16.23 3.18
CA GLN A 145 -13.59 17.28 4.18
C GLN A 145 -14.90 17.63 4.88
N ALA A 146 -15.84 16.68 4.92
CA ALA A 146 -17.10 16.85 5.64
C ALA A 146 -16.84 17.03 7.15
N VAL A 147 -17.53 17.99 7.77
CA VAL A 147 -17.44 18.30 9.19
C VAL A 147 -18.69 17.89 9.97
N ASN A 148 -19.71 17.41 9.27
CA ASN A 148 -20.95 16.88 9.83
C ASN A 148 -21.59 15.86 8.88
N GLU A 149 -22.60 15.15 9.36
CA GLU A 149 -23.28 14.09 8.63
C GLU A 149 -24.00 14.57 7.36
N ASN A 150 -24.53 15.79 7.34
CA ASN A 150 -25.22 16.33 6.16
C ASN A 150 -24.23 16.55 5.02
N GLU A 151 -23.07 17.13 5.29
CA GLU A 151 -22.02 17.29 4.30
C GLU A 151 -21.50 15.95 3.78
N ALA A 152 -21.37 14.95 4.64
CA ALA A 152 -20.98 13.62 4.23
C ALA A 152 -22.02 12.96 3.30
N ARG A 153 -23.31 13.15 3.55
CA ARG A 153 -24.38 12.71 2.62
C ARG A 153 -24.32 13.46 1.29
N GLU A 154 -24.07 14.78 1.32
CA GLU A 154 -23.89 15.55 0.08
C GLU A 154 -22.73 15.03 -0.77
N GLU A 155 -21.62 14.63 -0.16
CA GLU A 155 -20.48 14.02 -0.86
C GLU A 155 -20.88 12.72 -1.54
N ALA A 156 -21.61 11.84 -0.85
CA ALA A 156 -22.11 10.58 -1.41
C ALA A 156 -23.13 10.81 -2.55
N GLN A 157 -24.05 11.76 -2.38
CA GLN A 157 -25.02 12.17 -3.42
C GLN A 157 -24.29 12.73 -4.64
N GLY A 158 -23.24 13.54 -4.43
CA GLY A 158 -22.38 14.05 -5.49
C GLY A 158 -21.71 12.93 -6.28
N CYS A 159 -21.20 11.89 -5.61
CA CYS A 159 -20.66 10.69 -6.27
C CYS A 159 -21.72 9.99 -7.13
N ALA A 160 -22.90 9.73 -6.57
CA ALA A 160 -23.98 9.06 -7.28
C ALA A 160 -24.48 9.88 -8.50
N TYR A 161 -24.57 11.20 -8.34
CA TYR A 161 -24.93 12.11 -9.44
C TYR A 161 -23.92 12.04 -10.61
N VAL A 162 -22.62 12.11 -10.30
CA VAL A 162 -21.55 12.02 -11.31
C VAL A 162 -21.54 10.65 -11.96
N LEU A 163 -21.72 9.57 -11.19
CA LEU A 163 -21.78 8.21 -11.72
C LEU A 163 -22.99 7.99 -12.63
N ASN A 164 -24.10 8.66 -12.36
CA ASN A 164 -25.31 8.60 -13.20
C ASN A 164 -25.72 7.17 -13.59
N GLY A 165 -25.79 6.27 -12.60
CA GLY A 165 -26.16 4.86 -12.79
C GLY A 165 -25.07 3.96 -13.38
N ARG A 166 -23.87 4.47 -13.65
CA ARG A 166 -22.73 3.64 -14.08
C ARG A 166 -22.37 2.59 -13.02
N LYS A 167 -22.22 1.34 -13.43
CA LYS A 167 -21.87 0.24 -12.53
C LYS A 167 -20.39 0.33 -12.11
N LEU A 168 -20.16 -0.01 -10.86
CA LEU A 168 -18.83 -0.19 -10.28
C LEU A 168 -18.61 -1.66 -9.92
N ASP A 169 -17.34 -2.09 -9.93
CA ASP A 169 -16.90 -3.42 -9.48
C ASP A 169 -16.38 -3.38 -8.04
N TYR A 170 -15.99 -2.21 -7.59
CA TYR A 170 -15.49 -1.91 -6.25
C TYR A 170 -16.31 -0.79 -5.61
N PRO A 171 -16.25 -0.63 -4.27
CA PRO A 171 -17.02 0.38 -3.56
C PRO A 171 -16.77 1.83 -4.00
N ILE A 172 -17.68 2.71 -3.53
CA ILE A 172 -17.42 4.13 -3.37
C ILE A 172 -16.82 4.32 -1.97
N TYR A 173 -15.57 4.75 -1.90
CA TYR A 173 -14.85 4.91 -0.65
C TYR A 173 -14.92 6.35 -0.12
N PHE A 174 -15.30 6.47 1.16
CA PHE A 174 -15.09 7.67 1.95
C PHE A 174 -13.60 7.73 2.33
N ASP A 175 -12.86 8.62 1.68
CA ASP A 175 -11.45 8.81 1.96
C ASP A 175 -11.28 9.87 3.05
N THR A 176 -10.76 9.45 4.20
CA THR A 176 -10.50 10.34 5.34
C THR A 176 -9.06 10.25 5.80
N GLU A 177 -8.35 11.34 5.58
CA GLU A 177 -6.93 11.48 5.91
C GLU A 177 -6.57 12.94 6.20
N ALA A 178 -5.33 13.19 6.62
CA ALA A 178 -4.85 14.55 6.84
C ALA A 178 -4.78 15.34 5.53
N SER A 179 -5.10 16.62 5.59
CA SER A 179 -5.06 17.53 4.42
C SER A 179 -3.65 17.87 3.92
N GLY A 180 -2.61 17.22 4.45
CA GLY A 180 -1.23 17.44 4.03
C GLY A 180 -0.68 18.84 4.37
N GLY A 181 -1.02 19.38 5.54
CA GLY A 181 -0.58 20.69 6.00
C GLY A 181 -1.39 21.87 5.44
N LYS A 182 -2.55 21.58 4.83
CA LYS A 182 -3.47 22.60 4.29
C LYS A 182 -4.45 23.14 5.34
N ASN A 183 -4.35 22.72 6.60
CA ASN A 183 -5.31 23.02 7.67
C ASN A 183 -6.74 22.78 7.20
N GLY A 184 -7.00 21.57 6.69
CA GLY A 184 -8.30 21.18 6.18
C GLY A 184 -9.37 21.25 7.27
N ARG A 185 -10.57 21.61 6.88
CA ARG A 185 -11.70 21.81 7.79
C ARG A 185 -12.06 20.56 8.60
N ALA A 186 -11.79 19.36 8.07
CA ALA A 186 -12.00 18.09 8.76
C ALA A 186 -10.81 17.62 9.60
N ASP A 187 -9.62 18.24 9.52
CA ASP A 187 -8.41 17.76 10.21
C ASP A 187 -8.59 17.75 11.73
N GLY A 188 -9.33 18.72 12.28
CA GLY A 188 -9.62 18.87 13.72
C GLY A 188 -10.74 18.00 14.27
N LEU A 189 -11.47 17.24 13.45
CA LEU A 189 -12.59 16.42 13.92
C LEU A 189 -12.14 15.38 14.94
N GLY A 190 -12.95 15.24 15.99
CA GLY A 190 -12.85 14.15 16.96
C GLY A 190 -13.23 12.79 16.33
N VAL A 191 -12.92 11.72 17.05
CA VAL A 191 -13.25 10.34 16.62
C VAL A 191 -14.73 10.17 16.36
N GLU A 192 -15.59 10.67 17.27
CA GLU A 192 -17.04 10.51 17.17
C GLU A 192 -17.61 11.18 15.92
N ASP A 193 -17.28 12.44 15.68
CA ASP A 193 -17.84 13.21 14.56
C ASP A 193 -17.33 12.69 13.22
N ARG A 194 -16.05 12.31 13.14
CA ARG A 194 -15.48 11.67 11.93
C ARG A 194 -16.15 10.33 11.63
N THR A 195 -16.41 9.54 12.67
CA THR A 195 -17.10 8.25 12.52
C THR A 195 -18.53 8.44 12.04
N LYS A 196 -19.24 9.42 12.58
CA LYS A 196 -20.60 9.77 12.11
C LYS A 196 -20.60 10.22 10.66
N CYS A 197 -19.62 11.04 10.23
CA CYS A 197 -19.49 11.42 8.83
C CYS A 197 -19.28 10.20 7.93
N ALA A 198 -18.36 9.29 8.29
CA ALA A 198 -18.12 8.08 7.51
C ALA A 198 -19.37 7.20 7.40
N ILE A 199 -20.09 6.99 8.49
CA ILE A 199 -21.33 6.22 8.51
C ILE A 199 -22.40 6.91 7.62
N ALA A 200 -22.59 8.22 7.76
CA ALA A 200 -23.56 8.97 6.99
C ALA A 200 -23.28 8.89 5.49
N PHE A 201 -22.02 9.01 5.09
CA PHE A 201 -21.59 8.81 3.70
C PHE A 201 -21.93 7.38 3.22
N CYS A 202 -21.52 6.37 3.98
CA CYS A 202 -21.70 4.97 3.61
C CYS A 202 -23.18 4.58 3.49
N GLU A 203 -24.03 5.03 4.42
CA GLU A 203 -25.47 4.75 4.36
C GLU A 203 -26.14 5.46 3.17
N GLU A 204 -25.71 6.67 2.83
CA GLU A 204 -26.19 7.38 1.65
C GLU A 204 -25.73 6.65 0.36
N VAL A 205 -24.46 6.19 0.29
CA VAL A 205 -23.96 5.37 -0.84
C VAL A 205 -24.82 4.13 -1.06
N LYS A 206 -25.20 3.43 0.04
CA LYS A 206 -26.13 2.28 -0.03
C LYS A 206 -27.51 2.67 -0.56
N ALA A 207 -28.06 3.79 -0.05
CA ALA A 207 -29.37 4.29 -0.50
C ALA A 207 -29.37 4.63 -2.00
N GLN A 208 -28.23 5.03 -2.55
CA GLN A 208 -28.02 5.28 -3.98
C GLN A 208 -27.74 3.99 -4.80
N GLY A 209 -27.73 2.81 -4.17
CA GLY A 209 -27.58 1.51 -4.82
C GLY A 209 -26.14 1.08 -5.09
N TYR A 210 -25.17 1.71 -4.43
CA TYR A 210 -23.75 1.35 -4.55
C TYR A 210 -23.22 0.68 -3.28
N GLN A 211 -22.09 -0.02 -3.39
CA GLN A 211 -21.37 -0.56 -2.25
C GLN A 211 -20.52 0.54 -1.59
N PRO A 212 -20.61 0.73 -0.28
CA PRO A 212 -19.78 1.71 0.42
C PRO A 212 -18.51 1.11 0.98
N GLY A 213 -17.50 1.96 1.13
CA GLY A 213 -16.27 1.64 1.86
C GLY A 213 -15.67 2.85 2.54
N VAL A 214 -14.67 2.62 3.38
CA VAL A 214 -13.93 3.66 4.08
C VAL A 214 -12.44 3.42 3.89
N TYR A 215 -11.74 4.47 3.45
CA TYR A 215 -10.28 4.49 3.38
C TYR A 215 -9.70 5.36 4.49
N ALA A 216 -8.69 4.83 5.13
CA ALA A 216 -7.81 5.56 6.01
C ALA A 216 -6.48 4.81 6.20
N SER A 217 -5.46 5.50 6.76
CA SER A 217 -4.26 4.81 7.23
C SER A 217 -4.54 3.99 8.50
N THR A 218 -3.70 3.00 8.78
CA THR A 218 -3.76 2.22 10.03
C THR A 218 -3.76 3.12 11.27
N LEU A 219 -2.95 4.19 11.26
CA LEU A 219 -2.92 5.14 12.38
C LEU A 219 -4.27 5.82 12.58
N TRP A 220 -4.93 6.20 11.48
CA TRP A 220 -6.23 6.85 11.53
C TRP A 220 -7.33 5.88 11.99
N PHE A 221 -7.34 4.65 11.50
CA PHE A 221 -8.26 3.61 11.99
C PHE A 221 -8.08 3.29 13.47
N ARG A 222 -6.89 3.48 14.03
CA ARG A 222 -6.62 3.26 15.46
C ARG A 222 -6.89 4.49 16.34
N LYS A 223 -6.82 5.71 15.79
CA LYS A 223 -6.74 6.94 16.60
C LYS A 223 -7.75 8.04 16.22
N ARG A 224 -8.29 8.00 15.02
CA ARG A 224 -9.04 9.12 14.43
C ARG A 224 -10.46 8.77 14.00
N ILE A 225 -10.79 7.47 13.92
CA ILE A 225 -12.10 6.97 13.53
C ILE A 225 -12.36 5.65 14.26
N ASP A 226 -13.60 5.36 14.62
CA ASP A 226 -13.98 4.11 15.31
C ASP A 226 -14.20 2.98 14.30
N LEU A 227 -13.15 2.19 14.05
CA LEU A 227 -13.18 1.06 13.12
C LEU A 227 -14.25 0.02 13.50
N ASN A 228 -14.57 -0.14 14.80
CA ASN A 228 -15.54 -1.14 15.22
C ASN A 228 -16.94 -0.85 14.71
N ARG A 229 -17.27 0.42 14.53
CA ARG A 229 -18.58 0.88 14.00
C ARG A 229 -18.63 0.82 12.46
N LEU A 230 -17.52 0.57 11.79
CA LEU A 230 -17.41 0.56 10.33
C LEU A 230 -17.34 -0.85 9.73
N LYS A 231 -17.44 -1.90 10.56
CA LYS A 231 -17.26 -3.31 10.12
C LYS A 231 -18.27 -3.81 9.08
N SER A 232 -19.38 -3.11 8.88
CA SER A 232 -20.39 -3.42 7.86
C SER A 232 -20.07 -2.82 6.49
N TYR A 233 -18.99 -2.05 6.37
CA TYR A 233 -18.54 -1.42 5.16
C TYR A 233 -17.18 -1.99 4.74
N SER A 234 -16.85 -1.88 3.46
CA SER A 234 -15.54 -2.29 2.98
C SER A 234 -14.44 -1.40 3.57
N ILE A 235 -13.38 -2.01 4.08
CA ILE A 235 -12.25 -1.30 4.69
C ILE A 235 -11.06 -1.34 3.74
N TRP A 236 -10.60 -0.16 3.35
CA TRP A 236 -9.39 0.04 2.56
C TRP A 236 -8.33 0.69 3.46
N ASN A 237 -7.33 -0.09 3.83
CA ASN A 237 -6.29 0.34 4.77
C ASN A 237 -4.99 0.70 4.06
N ALA A 238 -4.43 1.88 4.40
CA ALA A 238 -3.07 2.24 3.98
C ALA A 238 -2.05 1.95 5.08
N HIS A 239 -1.02 1.19 4.72
CA HIS A 239 0.15 0.95 5.56
C HIS A 239 1.33 0.49 4.71
N TYR A 240 2.40 1.27 4.71
CA TYR A 240 3.55 1.08 3.82
C TYR A 240 4.72 0.42 4.51
N ASN A 241 5.68 -0.11 3.72
CA ASN A 241 6.94 -0.70 4.19
C ASN A 241 6.76 -1.90 5.14
N VAL A 242 5.72 -2.68 4.91
CA VAL A 242 5.40 -3.92 5.64
C VAL A 242 5.01 -5.02 4.67
N ALA A 243 5.01 -6.25 5.16
CA ALA A 243 4.68 -7.43 4.35
C ALA A 243 3.17 -7.67 4.20
N GLY A 244 2.31 -6.89 4.86
CA GLY A 244 0.85 -7.02 4.79
C GLY A 244 0.15 -6.02 5.70
N SER A 245 -1.17 -5.90 5.58
CA SER A 245 -1.95 -5.01 6.42
C SER A 245 -1.89 -5.44 7.90
N PRO A 246 -1.60 -4.51 8.84
CA PRO A 246 -1.58 -4.81 10.27
C PRO A 246 -2.98 -4.81 10.92
N ILE A 247 -4.02 -4.55 10.15
CA ILE A 247 -5.42 -4.65 10.57
C ILE A 247 -6.22 -5.46 9.54
N ALA A 248 -7.32 -6.06 9.95
CA ALA A 248 -8.25 -6.71 9.04
C ALA A 248 -8.84 -5.67 8.08
N CYS A 249 -8.79 -5.93 6.77
CA CYS A 249 -9.31 -5.06 5.73
C CYS A 249 -9.65 -5.87 4.47
N ASP A 250 -10.45 -5.29 3.59
CA ASP A 250 -10.80 -5.87 2.29
C ASP A 250 -9.81 -5.48 1.21
N MET A 251 -9.13 -4.34 1.39
CA MET A 251 -8.11 -3.83 0.49
C MET A 251 -6.98 -3.18 1.28
N TRP A 252 -5.76 -3.46 0.88
CA TRP A 252 -4.55 -2.89 1.49
C TRP A 252 -3.75 -2.10 0.46
N GLN A 253 -3.54 -0.80 0.72
CA GLN A 253 -2.59 0.04 0.01
C GLN A 253 -1.21 -0.16 0.65
N GLY A 254 -0.37 -0.96 -0.01
CA GLY A 254 0.88 -1.45 0.57
C GLY A 254 2.12 -0.64 0.18
N THR A 255 2.01 0.20 -0.87
CA THR A 255 3.10 1.09 -1.30
C THR A 255 2.54 2.30 -2.04
N CYS A 256 3.24 3.43 -1.94
CA CYS A 256 2.98 4.67 -2.70
C CYS A 256 4.17 5.04 -3.62
N THR A 257 5.11 4.13 -3.81
CA THR A 257 6.36 4.40 -4.55
C THR A 257 6.60 3.42 -5.70
N ALA A 258 5.60 2.62 -6.07
CA ALA A 258 5.76 1.65 -7.15
C ALA A 258 5.99 2.34 -8.50
N ARG A 259 6.90 1.78 -9.29
CA ARG A 259 7.15 2.18 -10.67
C ARG A 259 6.85 1.00 -11.56
N ILE A 260 5.89 1.17 -12.45
CA ILE A 260 5.47 0.15 -13.42
C ILE A 260 5.33 0.78 -14.81
N PRO A 261 5.38 -0.02 -15.88
CA PRO A 261 5.09 0.47 -17.22
C PRO A 261 3.73 1.18 -17.30
N GLY A 262 3.65 2.16 -18.16
CA GLY A 262 2.40 2.90 -18.41
C GLY A 262 2.26 4.22 -17.65
N TYR A 263 3.11 4.47 -16.66
CA TYR A 263 3.16 5.77 -15.98
C TYR A 263 4.60 6.16 -15.63
N GLY A 264 4.98 7.40 -15.90
CA GLY A 264 6.35 7.88 -15.70
C GLY A 264 6.70 8.24 -14.24
N GLY A 265 5.72 8.28 -13.35
CA GLY A 265 5.88 8.59 -11.94
C GLY A 265 5.78 7.38 -11.01
N GLN A 266 5.53 7.63 -9.75
CA GLN A 266 5.22 6.62 -8.74
C GLN A 266 3.71 6.45 -8.63
N LEU A 267 3.26 5.25 -8.33
CA LEU A 267 1.86 4.87 -8.15
C LEU A 267 1.65 4.21 -6.79
N ASP A 268 0.49 4.46 -6.24
CA ASP A 268 -0.08 3.72 -5.11
C ASP A 268 -0.55 2.37 -5.61
N VAL A 269 -0.08 1.29 -4.97
CA VAL A 269 -0.47 -0.08 -5.33
C VAL A 269 -1.14 -0.78 -4.17
N HIS A 270 -2.21 -1.50 -4.51
CA HIS A 270 -3.08 -2.19 -3.57
C HIS A 270 -3.11 -3.69 -3.83
N ILE A 271 -3.45 -4.42 -2.77
CA ILE A 271 -3.92 -5.82 -2.87
C ILE A 271 -5.38 -5.84 -2.40
N SER A 272 -6.26 -6.40 -3.25
CA SER A 272 -7.63 -6.73 -2.86
C SER A 272 -7.67 -8.14 -2.29
N TYR A 273 -8.24 -8.30 -1.09
CA TYR A 273 -8.46 -9.58 -0.43
C TYR A 273 -9.87 -10.13 -0.68
N VAL A 274 -10.76 -9.32 -1.24
CA VAL A 274 -12.10 -9.74 -1.63
C VAL A 274 -12.14 -9.96 -3.13
N GLY A 275 -12.76 -11.06 -3.56
CA GLY A 275 -13.01 -11.30 -4.96
C GLY A 275 -13.95 -10.23 -5.50
N CYS A 276 -13.68 -9.76 -6.72
CA CYS A 276 -14.63 -8.92 -7.42
C CYS A 276 -15.82 -9.81 -7.81
N GLY A 277 -16.98 -9.54 -7.23
CA GLY A 277 -18.24 -10.20 -7.60
C GLY A 277 -18.63 -9.93 -9.05
#